data_d89c24ede18c8f562702652603190d7c
#
_entry.id   d89c24ede18c8f562702652603190d7c
#
_cell.length_a   1.000
_cell.length_b   1.000
_cell.length_c   1.000
_cell.angle_alpha   90.00
_cell.angle_beta   90.00
_cell.angle_gamma   90.00
#
_symmetry.space_group_name_H-M   'P 1'
#
loop_
_entity.id
_entity.type
_entity.pdbx_description
1 polymer ?
#
loop_
_entity_poly.entity_id
_entity_poly.type
_entity_poly.pdbx_seq_one_letter_code
_entity_poly.pdbx_strand_id
1 'polypeptide(L)' 'MDYRTRMRNLREDNDLTQKQVAIIINKSQQGYSHIEEGRAELKIDDLIKLCKFYNVSSDYFIGISEYPHTEPSNK' A
#
# COMPACT_ATOMS: atom_id res chain seq x y z
N MET A 1 -0.59 11.72 6.25
CA MET A 1 -0.51 11.47 4.81
C MET A 1 -1.66 10.57 4.39
N ASP A 2 -2.25 10.87 3.26
CA ASP A 2 -3.32 10.04 2.71
C ASP A 2 -2.78 8.67 2.31
N TYR A 3 -3.54 7.61 2.57
CA TYR A 3 -3.04 6.26 2.27
C TYR A 3 -2.82 6.04 0.78
N ARG A 4 -3.57 6.74 -0.08
CA ARG A 4 -3.38 6.61 -1.53
C ARG A 4 -2.05 7.18 -1.96
N THR A 5 -1.66 8.29 -1.37
CA THR A 5 -0.35 8.90 -1.65
C THR A 5 0.76 7.99 -1.15
N ARG A 6 0.60 7.42 0.06
CA ARG A 6 1.60 6.51 0.60
C ARG A 6 1.70 5.26 -0.27
N MET A 7 0.56 4.73 -0.71
CA MET A 7 0.53 3.55 -1.57
C MET A 7 1.28 3.79 -2.87
N ARG A 8 1.04 4.95 -3.50
CA ARG A 8 1.73 5.30 -4.73
C ARG A 8 3.23 5.48 -4.47
N ASN A 9 3.59 6.15 -3.38
CA ASN A 9 4.99 6.38 -3.05
C ASN A 9 5.72 5.06 -2.82
N LEU A 10 5.09 4.13 -2.12
CA LEU A 10 5.70 2.81 -1.91
C LEU A 10 5.92 2.10 -3.24
N ARG A 11 4.95 2.20 -4.14
CA ARG A 11 5.08 1.59 -5.46
C ARG A 11 6.25 2.21 -6.23
N GLU A 12 6.28 3.52 -6.28
CA GLU A 12 7.32 4.23 -7.04
C GLU A 12 8.70 4.05 -6.42
N ASP A 13 8.78 4.06 -5.09
CA ASP A 13 10.05 3.86 -4.40
C ASP A 13 10.63 2.48 -4.65
N ASN A 14 9.79 1.51 -4.97
CA ASN A 14 10.22 0.15 -5.29
C ASN A 14 10.29 -0.09 -6.80
N ASP A 15 10.18 0.97 -7.60
CA ASP A 15 10.29 0.90 -9.06
C ASP A 15 9.28 -0.06 -9.69
N LEU A 16 8.05 -0.06 -9.15
CA LEU A 16 7.01 -0.94 -9.64
C LEU A 16 6.00 -0.18 -10.47
N THR A 17 5.48 -0.85 -11.50
CA THR A 17 4.37 -0.31 -12.29
C THR A 17 3.04 -0.63 -11.60
N GLN A 18 2.00 0.10 -11.99
CA GLN A 18 0.66 -0.20 -11.47
C GLN A 18 0.25 -1.63 -11.80
N LYS A 19 0.61 -2.12 -12.99
CA LYS A 19 0.29 -3.47 -13.40
C LYS A 19 0.94 -4.51 -12.50
N GLN A 20 2.20 -4.27 -12.12
CA GLN A 20 2.90 -5.21 -11.24
C GLN A 20 2.25 -5.31 -9.88
N VAL A 21 1.86 -4.16 -9.31
CA VAL A 21 1.20 -4.17 -7.99
C VAL A 21 -0.21 -4.76 -8.10
N ALA A 22 -0.90 -4.49 -9.20
CA ALA A 22 -2.23 -5.05 -9.42
C ALA A 22 -2.19 -6.58 -9.35
N ILE A 23 -1.15 -7.19 -9.93
CA ILE A 23 -0.99 -8.64 -9.89
C ILE A 23 -0.88 -9.14 -8.45
N ILE A 24 -0.15 -8.41 -7.61
CA ILE A 24 0.05 -8.81 -6.22
C ILE A 24 -1.28 -8.90 -5.48
N ILE A 25 -2.21 -8.01 -5.75
CA ILE A 25 -3.51 -8.01 -5.09
C ILE A 25 -4.60 -8.64 -5.97
N ASN A 26 -4.18 -9.32 -7.04
CA ASN A 26 -5.09 -10.07 -7.92
C ASN A 26 -6.18 -9.19 -8.51
N LYS A 27 -5.79 -8.04 -9.02
CA LYS A 27 -6.69 -7.10 -9.68
C LYS A 27 -6.15 -6.72 -11.04
N SER A 28 -7.03 -6.15 -11.88
CA SER A 28 -6.58 -5.58 -13.15
C SER A 28 -5.79 -4.31 -12.89
N GLN A 29 -4.98 -3.92 -13.87
CA GLN A 29 -4.25 -2.66 -13.77
C GLN A 29 -5.21 -1.49 -13.56
N GLN A 30 -6.32 -1.49 -14.30
CA GLN A 30 -7.30 -0.42 -14.18
C GLN A 30 -7.94 -0.41 -12.79
N GLY A 31 -8.24 -1.58 -12.24
CA GLY A 31 -8.80 -1.67 -10.88
C GLY A 31 -7.86 -1.10 -9.85
N TYR A 32 -6.58 -1.44 -9.94
CA TYR A 32 -5.59 -0.90 -9.01
C TYR A 32 -5.45 0.62 -9.22
N SER A 33 -5.39 1.06 -10.48
CA SER A 33 -5.26 2.47 -10.80
C SER A 33 -6.40 3.30 -10.18
N HIS A 34 -7.61 2.76 -10.24
CA HIS A 34 -8.76 3.44 -9.66
C HIS A 34 -8.60 3.62 -8.15
N ILE A 35 -7.96 2.67 -7.46
CA ILE A 35 -7.71 2.82 -6.04
C ILE A 35 -6.73 3.97 -5.79
N GLU A 36 -5.64 4.02 -6.56
CA GLU A 36 -4.67 5.11 -6.40
C GLU A 36 -5.30 6.47 -6.69
N GLU A 37 -6.24 6.52 -7.64
CA GLU A 37 -6.86 7.77 -8.06
C GLU A 37 -8.03 8.20 -7.17
N GLY A 38 -8.42 7.37 -6.22
CA GLY A 38 -9.53 7.71 -5.34
C GLY A 38 -10.90 7.35 -5.87
N ARG A 39 -10.97 6.58 -6.95
CA ARG A 39 -12.24 6.15 -7.55
C ARG A 39 -12.76 4.86 -6.94
N ALA A 40 -11.92 4.14 -6.23
CA ALA A 40 -12.28 2.86 -5.60
C ALA A 40 -11.62 2.77 -4.25
N GLU A 41 -12.22 1.97 -3.35
CA GLU A 41 -11.70 1.77 -2.01
C GLU A 41 -10.71 0.63 -1.99
N LEU A 42 -9.69 0.75 -1.15
CA LEU A 42 -8.76 -0.35 -0.90
C LEU A 42 -9.38 -1.26 0.15
N LYS A 43 -9.56 -2.53 -0.21
CA LYS A 43 -10.14 -3.49 0.72
C LYS A 43 -9.10 -3.92 1.74
N ILE A 44 -9.59 -4.32 2.93
CA ILE A 44 -8.71 -4.73 4.02
C ILE A 44 -7.80 -5.88 3.61
N ASP A 45 -8.33 -6.87 2.88
CA ASP A 45 -7.52 -8.01 2.46
C ASP A 45 -6.37 -7.56 1.56
N ASP A 46 -6.63 -6.61 0.69
CA ASP A 46 -5.60 -6.09 -0.20
C ASP A 46 -4.59 -5.24 0.56
N LEU A 47 -5.04 -4.49 1.55
CA LEU A 47 -4.15 -3.73 2.42
C LEU A 47 -3.17 -4.67 3.11
N ILE A 48 -3.66 -5.78 3.64
CA ILE A 48 -2.81 -6.76 4.32
C ILE A 48 -1.76 -7.31 3.36
N LYS A 49 -2.18 -7.66 2.14
CA LYS A 49 -1.25 -8.17 1.13
C LYS A 49 -0.15 -7.17 0.81
N LEU A 50 -0.52 -5.91 0.65
CA LEU A 50 0.44 -4.86 0.30
C LEU A 50 1.38 -4.57 1.46
N CYS A 51 0.88 -4.55 2.68
CA CYS A 51 1.74 -4.34 3.85
C CYS A 51 2.78 -5.46 3.96
N LYS A 52 2.36 -6.70 3.72
CA LYS A 52 3.30 -7.82 3.74
C LYS A 52 4.30 -7.74 2.59
N PHE A 53 3.84 -7.37 1.42
CA PHE A 53 4.71 -7.26 0.25
C PHE A 53 5.77 -6.19 0.46
N TYR A 54 5.36 -5.00 0.92
CA TYR A 54 6.30 -3.90 1.13
C TYR A 54 7.04 -4.01 2.46
N ASN A 55 6.64 -4.95 3.30
CA ASN A 55 7.23 -5.13 4.63
C ASN A 55 7.10 -3.85 5.47
N VAL A 56 5.89 -3.32 5.54
CA VAL A 56 5.58 -2.14 6.35
C VAL A 56 4.37 -2.43 7.22
N SER A 57 4.22 -1.66 8.30
CA SER A 57 3.05 -1.80 9.16
C SER A 57 1.84 -1.17 8.49
N SER A 58 0.65 -1.61 8.90
CA SER A 58 -0.58 -1.01 8.42
C SER A 58 -0.69 0.46 8.84
N ASP A 59 -0.20 0.79 10.05
CA ASP A 59 -0.22 2.17 10.52
C ASP A 59 0.57 3.09 9.60
N TYR A 60 1.74 2.62 9.14
CA TYR A 60 2.53 3.38 8.20
C TYR A 60 1.81 3.50 6.86
N PHE A 61 1.26 2.38 6.39
CA PHE A 61 0.60 2.36 5.08
C PHE A 61 -0.57 3.33 5.01
N ILE A 62 -1.40 3.36 6.07
CA ILE A 62 -2.58 4.22 6.06
C ILE A 62 -2.30 5.65 6.54
N GLY A 63 -1.05 5.96 6.88
CA GLY A 63 -0.64 7.32 7.18
C GLY A 63 -0.75 7.74 8.63
N ILE A 64 -1.02 6.81 9.54
CA ILE A 64 -1.08 7.13 10.97
C ILE A 64 0.31 7.28 11.55
N SER A 65 1.26 6.47 11.10
CA SER A 65 2.63 6.48 11.60
C SER A 65 3.58 6.93 10.52
N GLU A 66 4.66 7.62 10.92
CA GLU A 66 5.74 7.98 10.01
C GLU A 66 6.83 6.92 9.93
N TYR A 67 6.69 5.85 10.71
CA TYR A 67 7.69 4.79 10.77
C TYR A 67 7.16 3.54 10.06
N PRO A 68 7.92 3.00 9.09
CA PRO A 68 7.43 1.85 8.30
C PRO A 68 7.28 0.57 9.09
N HIS A 69 7.94 0.47 10.25
CA HIS A 69 7.87 -0.73 11.08
C HIS A 69 7.35 -0.40 12.46
N THR A 70 6.61 -1.34 13.03
CA THR A 70 6.17 -1.21 14.41
C THR A 70 7.40 -1.21 15.30
N GLU A 71 7.45 -0.28 16.27
CA GLU A 71 8.53 -0.26 17.24
C GLU A 71 8.60 -1.60 17.95
N PRO A 72 9.81 -2.15 18.04
CA PRO A 72 9.94 -3.37 18.83
C PRO A 72 9.84 -2.96 20.26
N SER A 73 9.21 -2.62 20.85
CA SER A 73 8.91 -2.14 22.09
C SER A 73 9.73 -2.29 23.21
N ASN A 74 9.88 -1.90 22.97
CA ASN A 74 10.30 -1.97 23.51
C ASN A 74 10.20 -2.63 24.32
N LYS A 75 10.13 -3.10 24.05
CA LYS A 75 10.02 -3.85 24.35
C LYS A 75 10.41 -4.05 24.96
#